data_9a08fe6278cc8ef4cc543148dd14057d
#
_entry.id   9a08fe6278cc8ef4cc543148dd14057d
#
_cell.length_a   1.000
_cell.length_b   1.000
_cell.length_c   1.000
_cell.angle_alpha   90.00
_cell.angle_beta   90.00
_cell.angle_gamma   90.00
#
_symmetry.space_group_name_H-M   'P 1'
#
loop_
_entity.id
_entity.type
_entity.pdbx_description
1 polymer ?
#
loop_
_entity_poly.entity_id
_entity_poly.type
_entity_poly.pdbx_seq_one_letter_code
_entity_poly.pdbx_strand_id
1 'polypeptide(L)'
;MNQTHYTIHGINGPVVKVTGGKGLAMMDMVSVGEEGLIGEVVSVDRSATTVQVYEDTAGLKPGQPVVSQGAPMSITLGPGMLTNIFDGIARPLKGIEAESGPFIGRGLNIPSLDQEKTWDVTLHVKAGDVLAPGALYASCPETPLIVHRCLVPAGVSGRVTKVVPAGAYRVSDTLVELTDDHGQIHPLALAQRWPIRTPRPIAQRLPIDRPLVTGQRIIDTLFPIGKGGAAAIPGPFGAGKTMTQHQLAKWSDADIIVYLGCGERGNEMTQGVEEFSELLDPKSQQPLMNRTILIANTSNMPVAAREASVYTGMTIAEYYRDMGYHVALMADSTSRWAEALREISGRLEEMPAEEGFPAYLASRLAEFYERAGYVRTLEGKEGSVTVIGAVSPQGGDFSEPVTQNTKRYVRTFWGLDRALAYARHFPSINWLTSYSEYADDLRPWYDEHVGPEFVTCRHQMAHLLQKESELMEIVKLIGADILPEDQKLIIETAKLFRVGFLQQNAYHAIDTYVPLDKQLRMMELMLKLYSGAKDIVSRAIPLSQLKETGIFESLAKMKYEVPNDGQEKFAEYDAAIEDALRQVNEANR
;
A
#
# COMPACT_ATOMS: atom_id res chain seq x y z
N MET A 1 22.46 -31.41 -22.82
CA MET A 1 22.62 -30.00 -23.22
C MET A 1 23.94 -29.53 -22.68
N ASN A 2 24.86 -29.03 -23.52
CA ASN A 2 26.14 -28.50 -23.02
C ASN A 2 25.83 -27.27 -22.17
N GLN A 3 26.04 -27.37 -20.86
CA GLN A 3 26.04 -26.21 -19.97
C GLN A 3 27.17 -25.28 -20.44
N THR A 4 26.79 -24.15 -20.98
CA THR A 4 27.73 -23.10 -21.36
C THR A 4 28.29 -22.53 -20.05
N HIS A 5 29.54 -22.80 -19.76
CA HIS A 5 30.19 -22.30 -18.55
C HIS A 5 30.56 -20.83 -18.74
N TYR A 6 29.95 -19.99 -17.95
CA TYR A 6 30.32 -18.58 -17.79
C TYR A 6 31.21 -18.45 -16.57
N THR A 7 32.12 -17.49 -16.57
CA THR A 7 33.03 -17.28 -15.43
C THR A 7 33.06 -15.81 -15.01
N ILE A 8 33.22 -15.59 -13.72
CA ILE A 8 33.39 -14.26 -13.14
C ILE A 8 34.70 -13.65 -13.68
N HIS A 9 34.58 -12.45 -14.27
CA HIS A 9 35.72 -11.66 -14.72
C HIS A 9 36.10 -10.56 -13.71
N GLY A 10 35.13 -9.90 -13.11
CA GLY A 10 35.33 -8.82 -12.14
C GLY A 10 34.14 -8.66 -11.22
N ILE A 11 34.39 -8.08 -10.03
CA ILE A 11 33.38 -7.89 -8.98
C ILE A 11 33.47 -6.46 -8.49
N ASN A 12 32.32 -5.76 -8.42
CA ASN A 12 32.19 -4.43 -7.85
C ASN A 12 30.94 -4.37 -6.96
N GLY A 13 31.09 -4.74 -5.68
CA GLY A 13 29.95 -4.91 -4.79
C GLY A 13 28.92 -5.90 -5.36
N PRO A 14 27.63 -5.57 -5.43
CA PRO A 14 26.60 -6.47 -5.95
C PRO A 14 26.68 -6.67 -7.48
N VAL A 15 27.57 -5.95 -8.19
CA VAL A 15 27.71 -6.02 -9.64
C VAL A 15 28.88 -6.94 -10.00
N VAL A 16 28.61 -7.98 -10.79
CA VAL A 16 29.59 -8.96 -11.24
C VAL A 16 29.66 -8.95 -12.76
N LYS A 17 30.87 -8.76 -13.32
CA LYS A 17 31.13 -8.89 -14.77
C LYS A 17 31.47 -10.33 -15.09
N VAL A 18 30.81 -10.87 -16.10
CA VAL A 18 30.90 -12.27 -16.50
C VAL A 18 31.37 -12.38 -17.94
N THR A 19 32.32 -13.27 -18.19
CA THR A 19 32.80 -13.59 -19.54
C THR A 19 32.52 -15.04 -19.88
N GLY A 20 32.54 -15.36 -21.17
CA GLY A 20 32.28 -16.71 -21.70
C GLY A 20 30.95 -16.75 -22.42
N GLY A 21 30.73 -17.69 -23.25
CA GLY A 21 29.60 -18.14 -23.99
C GLY A 21 28.54 -17.12 -24.46
N LYS A 22 27.97 -17.41 -25.60
CA LYS A 22 26.78 -16.70 -26.11
C LYS A 22 25.54 -17.41 -25.56
N GLY A 23 24.59 -16.68 -24.91
CA GLY A 23 23.32 -17.30 -24.55
C GLY A 23 22.68 -16.82 -23.25
N LEU A 24 23.30 -15.86 -22.51
CA LEU A 24 22.62 -15.13 -21.46
C LEU A 24 21.76 -14.03 -22.09
N ALA A 25 20.50 -13.97 -21.70
CA ALA A 25 19.58 -12.90 -22.07
C ALA A 25 19.42 -11.90 -20.91
N MET A 26 19.00 -10.69 -21.26
CA MET A 26 18.60 -9.69 -20.28
C MET A 26 17.54 -10.27 -19.35
N MET A 27 17.67 -10.00 -18.07
CA MET A 27 16.80 -10.47 -16.97
C MET A 27 16.91 -11.98 -16.65
N ASP A 28 17.80 -12.74 -17.30
CA ASP A 28 18.02 -14.13 -16.94
C ASP A 28 18.53 -14.25 -15.50
N MET A 29 17.94 -15.17 -14.75
CA MET A 29 18.40 -15.54 -13.42
C MET A 29 19.61 -16.45 -13.54
N VAL A 30 20.63 -16.18 -12.74
CA VAL A 30 21.89 -16.92 -12.71
C VAL A 30 22.29 -17.28 -11.29
N SER A 31 23.01 -18.38 -11.15
CA SER A 31 23.71 -18.77 -9.92
C SER A 31 25.17 -18.36 -10.05
N VAL A 32 25.70 -17.57 -9.13
CA VAL A 32 27.02 -16.94 -9.19
C VAL A 32 27.94 -17.53 -8.13
N GLY A 33 29.14 -17.99 -8.57
CA GLY A 33 30.14 -18.55 -7.71
C GLY A 33 29.84 -20.00 -7.30
N GLU A 34 30.76 -20.59 -6.50
CA GLU A 34 30.63 -21.96 -6.00
C GLU A 34 29.47 -22.11 -4.99
N GLU A 35 29.14 -21.04 -4.27
CA GLU A 35 28.05 -21.01 -3.31
C GLU A 35 26.68 -20.84 -3.99
N GLY A 36 26.63 -20.52 -5.30
CA GLY A 36 25.41 -20.42 -6.07
C GLY A 36 24.55 -19.20 -5.73
N LEU A 37 25.18 -18.04 -5.45
CA LEU A 37 24.47 -16.81 -5.11
C LEU A 37 23.49 -16.40 -6.22
N ILE A 38 22.29 -15.98 -5.83
CA ILE A 38 21.26 -15.59 -6.78
C ILE A 38 21.62 -14.25 -7.43
N GLY A 39 21.60 -14.22 -8.77
CA GLY A 39 21.84 -13.01 -9.56
C GLY A 39 20.93 -12.91 -10.77
N GLU A 40 20.86 -11.72 -11.34
CA GLU A 40 20.10 -11.39 -12.56
C GLU A 40 20.97 -10.66 -13.57
N VAL A 41 20.81 -10.99 -14.83
CA VAL A 41 21.52 -10.32 -15.93
C VAL A 41 20.91 -8.94 -16.18
N VAL A 42 21.69 -7.89 -15.94
CA VAL A 42 21.23 -6.47 -16.07
C VAL A 42 21.79 -5.76 -17.29
N SER A 43 22.87 -6.29 -17.90
CA SER A 43 23.41 -5.77 -19.17
C SER A 43 24.13 -6.88 -19.93
N VAL A 44 23.98 -6.86 -21.25
CA VAL A 44 24.65 -7.78 -22.16
C VAL A 44 25.38 -7.00 -23.23
N ASP A 45 26.71 -6.96 -23.15
CA ASP A 45 27.58 -6.31 -24.11
C ASP A 45 28.37 -7.34 -24.94
N ARG A 46 29.08 -6.87 -25.99
CA ARG A 46 29.89 -7.74 -26.85
C ARG A 46 31.07 -8.40 -26.10
N SER A 47 31.58 -7.73 -25.08
CA SER A 47 32.79 -8.14 -24.33
C SER A 47 32.51 -8.81 -23.02
N ALA A 48 31.42 -8.46 -22.36
CA ALA A 48 31.05 -8.97 -21.03
C ALA A 48 29.55 -8.89 -20.81
N THR A 49 29.04 -9.75 -19.93
CA THR A 49 27.70 -9.69 -19.39
C THR A 49 27.77 -9.18 -17.95
N THR A 50 26.93 -8.23 -17.58
CA THR A 50 26.86 -7.70 -16.22
C THR A 50 25.72 -8.37 -15.47
N VAL A 51 26.02 -8.91 -14.29
CA VAL A 51 25.08 -9.57 -13.39
C VAL A 51 24.99 -8.77 -12.10
N GLN A 52 23.78 -8.54 -11.66
CA GLN A 52 23.46 -7.98 -10.35
C GLN A 52 23.16 -9.13 -9.38
N VAL A 53 23.93 -9.23 -8.28
CA VAL A 53 23.76 -10.30 -7.28
C VAL A 53 22.89 -9.81 -6.14
N TYR A 54 21.93 -10.62 -5.73
CA TYR A 54 20.94 -10.30 -4.69
C TYR A 54 21.41 -10.61 -3.27
N GLU A 55 22.61 -11.16 -3.14
CA GLU A 55 23.23 -11.53 -1.88
C GLU A 55 24.58 -10.83 -1.69
N ASP A 56 25.20 -10.97 -0.52
CA ASP A 56 26.54 -10.43 -0.27
C ASP A 56 27.57 -11.15 -1.14
N THR A 57 28.32 -10.39 -1.90
CA THR A 57 29.36 -10.88 -2.83
C THR A 57 30.74 -11.04 -2.20
N ALA A 58 30.88 -10.75 -0.90
CA ALA A 58 32.15 -10.92 -0.21
C ALA A 58 32.64 -12.37 -0.35
N GLY A 59 33.93 -12.57 -0.73
CA GLY A 59 34.52 -13.90 -0.95
C GLY A 59 34.37 -14.47 -2.36
N LEU A 60 33.56 -13.89 -3.25
CA LEU A 60 33.60 -14.25 -4.67
C LEU A 60 34.95 -13.91 -5.28
N LYS A 61 35.40 -14.72 -6.25
CA LYS A 61 36.69 -14.56 -6.92
C LYS A 61 36.52 -14.63 -8.44
N PRO A 62 37.35 -13.90 -9.21
CA PRO A 62 37.45 -14.10 -10.64
C PRO A 62 37.77 -15.57 -10.97
N GLY A 63 37.16 -16.07 -12.05
CA GLY A 63 37.30 -17.46 -12.49
C GLY A 63 36.26 -18.43 -11.91
N GLN A 64 35.51 -18.05 -10.88
CA GLN A 64 34.41 -18.88 -10.38
C GLN A 64 33.26 -19.00 -11.40
N PRO A 65 32.50 -20.12 -11.36
CA PRO A 65 31.46 -20.40 -12.34
C PRO A 65 30.23 -19.47 -12.16
N VAL A 66 29.54 -19.22 -13.28
CA VAL A 66 28.21 -18.63 -13.31
C VAL A 66 27.32 -19.52 -14.17
N VAL A 67 26.17 -19.92 -13.65
CA VAL A 67 25.24 -20.86 -14.30
C VAL A 67 23.90 -20.18 -14.54
N SER A 68 23.46 -20.17 -15.80
CA SER A 68 22.12 -19.67 -16.16
C SER A 68 21.04 -20.64 -15.70
N GLN A 69 19.95 -20.10 -15.17
CA GLN A 69 18.74 -20.86 -14.85
C GLN A 69 17.72 -20.89 -16.01
N GLY A 70 18.02 -20.18 -17.11
CA GLY A 70 17.22 -20.19 -18.35
C GLY A 70 15.83 -19.54 -18.20
N ALA A 71 15.64 -18.73 -17.16
CA ALA A 71 14.39 -18.03 -16.89
C ALA A 71 14.66 -16.72 -16.13
N PRO A 72 13.81 -15.70 -16.28
CA PRO A 72 13.92 -14.46 -15.51
C PRO A 72 13.67 -14.68 -14.01
N MET A 73 14.12 -13.71 -13.19
CA MET A 73 13.87 -13.72 -11.75
C MET A 73 12.37 -13.90 -11.47
N SER A 74 12.04 -15.03 -10.88
CA SER A 74 10.66 -15.48 -10.68
C SER A 74 10.46 -15.94 -9.24
N ILE A 75 9.25 -15.76 -8.73
CA ILE A 75 8.83 -16.30 -7.43
C ILE A 75 7.79 -17.40 -7.60
N THR A 76 7.74 -18.31 -6.65
CA THR A 76 6.71 -19.34 -6.59
C THR A 76 5.54 -18.83 -5.75
N LEU A 77 4.36 -18.76 -6.36
CA LEU A 77 3.11 -18.27 -5.81
C LEU A 77 2.18 -19.44 -5.55
N GLY A 78 1.53 -19.47 -4.40
CA GLY A 78 0.61 -20.56 -4.03
C GLY A 78 0.06 -20.37 -2.62
N PRO A 79 -0.73 -21.31 -2.09
CA PRO A 79 -1.23 -21.24 -0.73
C PRO A 79 -0.09 -21.35 0.29
N GLY A 80 -0.19 -20.55 1.35
CA GLY A 80 0.85 -20.45 2.39
C GLY A 80 1.70 -19.20 2.30
N MET A 81 1.37 -18.27 1.40
CA MET A 81 2.00 -16.94 1.40
C MET A 81 1.43 -16.04 2.49
N LEU A 82 0.13 -16.13 2.76
CA LEU A 82 -0.49 -15.42 3.89
C LEU A 82 0.09 -15.91 5.22
N THR A 83 0.09 -15.04 6.22
CA THR A 83 0.66 -15.26 7.55
C THR A 83 2.19 -15.35 7.60
N ASN A 84 2.86 -15.25 6.46
CA ASN A 84 4.32 -15.37 6.34
C ASN A 84 5.00 -14.01 6.26
N ILE A 85 6.30 -14.03 6.59
CA ILE A 85 7.22 -12.91 6.48
C ILE A 85 8.33 -13.34 5.55
N PHE A 86 8.50 -12.61 4.46
CA PHE A 86 9.50 -12.88 3.42
C PHE A 86 10.61 -11.84 3.43
N ASP A 87 11.76 -12.21 2.88
CA ASP A 87 12.78 -11.24 2.47
C ASP A 87 12.46 -10.62 1.10
N GLY A 88 13.33 -9.74 0.59
CA GLY A 88 13.11 -9.02 -0.67
C GLY A 88 13.01 -9.88 -1.92
N ILE A 89 13.47 -11.14 -1.88
CA ILE A 89 13.42 -12.11 -2.97
C ILE A 89 12.48 -13.30 -2.69
N ALA A 90 11.52 -13.08 -1.79
CA ALA A 90 10.48 -14.04 -1.40
C ALA A 90 10.97 -15.32 -0.71
N ARG A 91 12.08 -15.29 0.05
CA ARG A 91 12.46 -16.38 0.94
C ARG A 91 11.78 -16.16 2.30
N PRO A 92 11.09 -17.16 2.88
CA PRO A 92 10.44 -17.02 4.18
C PRO A 92 11.49 -16.91 5.30
N LEU A 93 11.41 -15.88 6.15
CA LEU A 93 12.39 -15.62 7.21
C LEU A 93 12.47 -16.75 8.22
N LYS A 94 11.35 -17.40 8.54
CA LYS A 94 11.35 -18.61 9.41
C LYS A 94 12.13 -19.77 8.80
N GLY A 95 12.07 -19.93 7.47
CA GLY A 95 12.88 -20.94 6.76
C GLY A 95 14.37 -20.61 6.81
N ILE A 96 14.72 -19.34 6.63
CA ILE A 96 16.12 -18.87 6.74
C ILE A 96 16.65 -19.11 8.17
N GLU A 97 15.88 -18.75 9.19
CA GLU A 97 16.25 -18.97 10.59
C GLU A 97 16.45 -20.45 10.92
N ALA A 98 15.59 -21.33 10.39
CA ALA A 98 15.69 -22.77 10.62
C ALA A 98 16.98 -23.39 10.00
N GLU A 99 17.44 -22.87 8.85
CA GLU A 99 18.63 -23.40 8.18
C GLU A 99 19.95 -22.74 8.62
N SER A 100 19.94 -21.43 8.86
CA SER A 100 21.16 -20.65 9.11
C SER A 100 21.22 -19.96 10.46
N GLY A 101 20.19 -20.11 11.31
CA GLY A 101 20.10 -19.43 12.61
C GLY A 101 19.80 -17.93 12.47
N PRO A 102 20.27 -17.09 13.41
CA PRO A 102 19.90 -15.67 13.47
C PRO A 102 20.51 -14.80 12.36
N PHE A 103 21.36 -15.35 11.53
CA PHE A 103 22.01 -14.65 10.41
C PHE A 103 21.58 -15.25 9.09
N ILE A 104 21.36 -14.39 8.08
CA ILE A 104 21.04 -14.85 6.73
C ILE A 104 22.29 -15.46 6.11
N GLY A 105 22.29 -16.78 5.94
CA GLY A 105 23.35 -17.51 5.26
C GLY A 105 23.38 -17.19 3.77
N ARG A 106 24.57 -17.30 3.14
CA ARG A 106 24.77 -17.06 1.71
C ARG A 106 24.41 -18.30 0.91
N GLY A 107 23.91 -18.11 -0.31
CA GLY A 107 23.58 -19.22 -1.21
C GLY A 107 22.41 -20.10 -0.75
N LEU A 108 21.61 -19.63 0.21
CA LEU A 108 20.46 -20.37 0.68
C LEU A 108 19.33 -20.34 -0.38
N ASN A 109 19.02 -21.51 -0.90
CA ASN A 109 17.93 -21.69 -1.85
C ASN A 109 16.69 -22.24 -1.12
N ILE A 110 15.99 -21.37 -0.39
CA ILE A 110 14.80 -21.73 0.37
C ILE A 110 13.56 -21.45 -0.48
N PRO A 111 12.69 -22.46 -0.70
CA PRO A 111 11.44 -22.27 -1.42
C PRO A 111 10.53 -21.25 -0.72
N SER A 112 9.83 -20.43 -1.49
CA SER A 112 8.87 -19.45 -0.97
C SER A 112 7.70 -20.08 -0.22
N LEU A 113 7.35 -21.33 -0.56
CA LEU A 113 6.25 -22.08 0.01
C LEU A 113 6.77 -23.33 0.71
N ASP A 114 6.11 -23.73 1.79
CA ASP A 114 6.36 -24.98 2.49
C ASP A 114 5.99 -26.16 1.56
N GLN A 115 6.98 -26.97 1.21
CA GLN A 115 6.84 -28.10 0.28
C GLN A 115 6.22 -29.34 0.92
N GLU A 116 6.25 -29.44 2.24
CA GLU A 116 5.74 -30.62 2.97
C GLU A 116 4.30 -30.43 3.48
N LYS A 117 3.86 -29.19 3.62
CA LYS A 117 2.50 -28.87 4.07
C LYS A 117 1.47 -29.33 3.04
N THR A 118 0.46 -30.04 3.51
CA THR A 118 -0.68 -30.44 2.71
C THR A 118 -1.86 -29.48 2.89
N TRP A 119 -2.62 -29.29 1.83
CA TRP A 119 -3.79 -28.44 1.76
C TRP A 119 -4.99 -29.27 1.39
N ASP A 120 -6.13 -29.01 2.02
CA ASP A 120 -7.40 -29.67 1.71
C ASP A 120 -8.01 -29.06 0.44
N VAL A 121 -7.90 -29.77 -0.68
CA VAL A 121 -8.18 -29.25 -2.02
C VAL A 121 -9.56 -29.72 -2.50
N THR A 122 -10.35 -28.76 -2.95
CA THR A 122 -11.59 -28.97 -3.70
C THR A 122 -11.35 -28.72 -5.18
N LEU A 123 -11.69 -29.69 -6.04
CA LEU A 123 -11.61 -29.57 -7.49
C LEU A 123 -12.92 -29.02 -8.06
N HIS A 124 -12.81 -28.10 -9.03
CA HIS A 124 -13.96 -27.45 -9.68
C HIS A 124 -14.15 -27.88 -11.13
N VAL A 125 -13.33 -28.81 -11.61
CA VAL A 125 -13.30 -29.29 -13.00
C VAL A 125 -13.33 -30.79 -13.06
N LYS A 126 -13.72 -31.35 -14.21
CA LYS A 126 -13.75 -32.78 -14.49
C LYS A 126 -13.07 -33.08 -15.83
N ALA A 127 -12.68 -34.32 -16.03
CA ALA A 127 -12.10 -34.79 -17.29
C ALA A 127 -13.05 -34.47 -18.46
N GLY A 128 -12.50 -33.90 -19.55
CA GLY A 128 -13.26 -33.50 -20.72
C GLY A 128 -13.59 -31.99 -20.78
N ASP A 129 -13.55 -31.29 -19.65
CA ASP A 129 -13.74 -29.81 -19.64
C ASP A 129 -12.67 -29.10 -20.46
N VAL A 130 -13.03 -27.99 -21.06
CA VAL A 130 -12.09 -27.10 -21.78
C VAL A 130 -11.85 -25.87 -20.93
N LEU A 131 -10.59 -25.62 -20.59
CA LEU A 131 -10.19 -24.50 -19.74
C LEU A 131 -9.41 -23.46 -20.54
N ALA A 132 -9.74 -22.19 -20.29
CA ALA A 132 -9.04 -21.02 -20.78
C ALA A 132 -8.12 -20.44 -19.68
N PRO A 133 -7.17 -19.56 -20.02
CA PRO A 133 -6.39 -18.83 -19.01
C PRO A 133 -7.28 -18.12 -17.98
N GLY A 134 -6.95 -18.23 -16.71
CA GLY A 134 -7.72 -17.67 -15.60
C GLY A 134 -8.91 -18.50 -15.13
N ALA A 135 -9.24 -19.62 -15.78
CA ALA A 135 -10.31 -20.51 -15.31
C ALA A 135 -9.97 -21.13 -13.94
N LEU A 136 -10.95 -21.17 -13.04
CA LEU A 136 -10.81 -21.79 -11.73
C LEU A 136 -10.81 -23.32 -11.88
N TYR A 137 -9.76 -24.02 -11.41
CA TYR A 137 -9.69 -25.48 -11.44
C TYR A 137 -9.69 -26.13 -10.06
N ALA A 138 -9.17 -25.42 -9.04
CA ALA A 138 -9.12 -25.93 -7.67
C ALA A 138 -9.20 -24.78 -6.66
N SER A 139 -9.53 -25.09 -5.41
CA SER A 139 -9.46 -24.16 -4.30
C SER A 139 -9.11 -24.88 -2.99
N CYS A 140 -8.53 -24.16 -2.05
CA CYS A 140 -8.30 -24.66 -0.69
C CYS A 140 -8.43 -23.51 0.33
N PRO A 141 -8.84 -23.78 1.57
CA PRO A 141 -8.79 -22.77 2.63
C PRO A 141 -7.34 -22.47 2.99
N GLU A 142 -6.87 -21.24 2.73
CA GLU A 142 -5.52 -20.82 3.08
C GLU A 142 -5.42 -20.34 4.52
N THR A 143 -6.39 -19.51 4.91
CA THR A 143 -6.60 -19.04 6.28
C THR A 143 -8.09 -19.10 6.64
N PRO A 144 -8.49 -18.89 7.90
CA PRO A 144 -9.90 -18.81 8.24
C PRO A 144 -10.68 -17.73 7.48
N LEU A 145 -9.97 -16.70 6.95
CA LEU A 145 -10.57 -15.56 6.26
C LEU A 145 -10.49 -15.68 4.73
N ILE A 146 -9.49 -16.38 4.21
CA ILE A 146 -9.15 -16.35 2.77
C ILE A 146 -9.16 -17.75 2.18
N VAL A 147 -9.92 -17.91 1.12
CA VAL A 147 -9.92 -19.11 0.28
C VAL A 147 -8.95 -18.90 -0.88
N HIS A 148 -7.94 -19.74 -0.96
CA HIS A 148 -7.01 -19.75 -2.08
C HIS A 148 -7.68 -20.35 -3.31
N ARG A 149 -7.60 -19.65 -4.45
CA ARG A 149 -8.22 -20.03 -5.72
C ARG A 149 -7.13 -20.31 -6.74
N CYS A 150 -7.07 -21.54 -7.21
CA CYS A 150 -6.08 -21.95 -8.20
C CYS A 150 -6.64 -21.71 -9.61
N LEU A 151 -6.00 -20.79 -10.32
CA LEU A 151 -6.42 -20.35 -11.65
C LEU A 151 -5.44 -20.85 -12.71
N VAL A 152 -5.96 -21.24 -13.86
CA VAL A 152 -5.13 -21.65 -15.01
C VAL A 152 -4.17 -20.52 -15.36
N PRO A 153 -2.85 -20.78 -15.44
CA PRO A 153 -1.86 -19.75 -15.74
C PRO A 153 -2.12 -19.06 -17.09
N ALA A 154 -1.70 -17.81 -17.20
CA ALA A 154 -1.76 -17.06 -18.44
C ALA A 154 -0.96 -17.79 -19.55
N GLY A 155 -1.55 -17.87 -20.74
CA GLY A 155 -0.93 -18.55 -21.89
C GLY A 155 -1.13 -20.08 -21.90
N VAL A 156 -1.79 -20.67 -20.88
CA VAL A 156 -2.14 -22.09 -20.84
C VAL A 156 -3.63 -22.25 -21.11
N SER A 157 -3.98 -23.11 -22.05
CA SER A 157 -5.36 -23.51 -22.33
C SER A 157 -5.39 -24.94 -22.85
N GLY A 158 -6.51 -25.61 -22.73
CA GLY A 158 -6.63 -26.97 -23.24
C GLY A 158 -7.79 -27.75 -22.64
N ARG A 159 -7.86 -29.03 -23.01
CA ARG A 159 -8.83 -29.96 -22.48
C ARG A 159 -8.27 -30.68 -21.27
N VAL A 160 -9.07 -30.80 -20.23
CA VAL A 160 -8.73 -31.58 -19.04
C VAL A 160 -8.68 -33.07 -19.40
N THR A 161 -7.51 -33.66 -19.28
CA THR A 161 -7.27 -35.09 -19.56
C THR A 161 -7.21 -35.92 -18.28
N LYS A 162 -6.78 -35.32 -17.16
CA LYS A 162 -6.70 -35.99 -15.88
C LYS A 162 -7.02 -35.05 -14.73
N VAL A 163 -7.75 -35.53 -13.73
CA VAL A 163 -8.09 -34.82 -12.48
C VAL A 163 -7.92 -35.78 -11.33
N VAL A 164 -7.29 -35.34 -10.26
CA VAL A 164 -7.19 -36.09 -9.01
C VAL A 164 -8.50 -35.99 -8.21
N PRO A 165 -8.82 -36.92 -7.29
CA PRO A 165 -9.94 -36.74 -6.38
C PRO A 165 -9.71 -35.60 -5.41
N ALA A 166 -10.78 -35.06 -4.81
CA ALA A 166 -10.65 -34.10 -3.70
C ALA A 166 -9.90 -34.73 -2.52
N GLY A 167 -9.03 -33.98 -1.87
CA GLY A 167 -8.20 -34.48 -0.77
C GLY A 167 -7.06 -33.57 -0.40
N ALA A 168 -6.16 -34.09 0.41
CA ALA A 168 -4.99 -33.35 0.89
C ALA A 168 -3.81 -33.50 -0.09
N TYR A 169 -3.30 -32.35 -0.58
CA TYR A 169 -2.22 -32.30 -1.55
C TYR A 169 -1.16 -31.26 -1.15
N ARG A 170 0.09 -31.50 -1.55
CA ARG A 170 1.20 -30.54 -1.43
C ARG A 170 1.13 -29.51 -2.55
N VAL A 171 1.83 -28.40 -2.37
CA VAL A 171 1.87 -27.30 -3.36
C VAL A 171 2.43 -27.71 -4.72
N SER A 172 3.28 -28.71 -4.77
CA SER A 172 3.94 -29.24 -5.98
C SER A 172 3.18 -30.40 -6.65
N ASP A 173 2.17 -30.96 -6.00
CA ASP A 173 1.44 -32.11 -6.54
C ASP A 173 0.59 -31.69 -7.76
N THR A 174 0.66 -32.46 -8.83
CA THR A 174 -0.16 -32.22 -10.03
C THR A 174 -1.61 -32.59 -9.75
N LEU A 175 -2.50 -31.61 -9.80
CA LEU A 175 -3.94 -31.80 -9.54
C LEU A 175 -4.73 -32.04 -10.82
N VAL A 176 -4.38 -31.34 -11.89
CA VAL A 176 -5.04 -31.39 -13.18
C VAL A 176 -4.01 -31.43 -14.30
N GLU A 177 -4.24 -32.24 -15.33
CA GLU A 177 -3.45 -32.21 -16.55
C GLU A 177 -4.31 -31.66 -17.68
N LEU A 178 -3.84 -30.61 -18.36
CA LEU A 178 -4.46 -30.06 -19.57
C LEU A 178 -3.65 -30.49 -20.79
N THR A 179 -4.35 -30.91 -21.84
CA THR A 179 -3.73 -31.13 -23.16
C THR A 179 -4.19 -30.02 -24.09
N ASP A 180 -3.25 -29.28 -24.67
CA ASP A 180 -3.54 -28.23 -25.62
C ASP A 180 -3.80 -28.79 -27.04
N ASP A 181 -4.12 -27.90 -27.99
CA ASP A 181 -4.42 -28.25 -29.38
C ASP A 181 -3.20 -28.83 -30.15
N HIS A 182 -1.99 -28.69 -29.59
CA HIS A 182 -0.75 -29.24 -30.13
C HIS A 182 -0.39 -30.59 -29.50
N GLY A 183 -1.22 -31.07 -28.56
CA GLY A 183 -0.98 -32.33 -27.84
C GLY A 183 0.03 -32.19 -26.69
N GLN A 184 0.43 -30.97 -26.32
CA GLN A 184 1.31 -30.73 -25.19
C GLN A 184 0.53 -30.84 -23.88
N ILE A 185 1.09 -31.55 -22.89
CA ILE A 185 0.50 -31.70 -21.56
C ILE A 185 1.03 -30.60 -20.66
N HIS A 186 0.12 -29.85 -20.05
CA HIS A 186 0.38 -28.81 -19.05
C HIS A 186 -0.11 -29.30 -17.67
N PRO A 187 0.80 -29.69 -16.76
CA PRO A 187 0.44 -30.05 -15.40
C PRO A 187 0.11 -28.80 -14.59
N LEU A 188 -1.03 -28.81 -13.89
CA LEU A 188 -1.46 -27.76 -12.98
C LEU A 188 -1.37 -28.25 -11.53
N ALA A 189 -0.65 -27.50 -10.70
CA ALA A 189 -0.47 -27.72 -9.27
C ALA A 189 -1.06 -26.56 -8.46
N LEU A 190 -1.00 -26.63 -7.12
CA LEU A 190 -1.41 -25.50 -6.27
C LEU A 190 -0.48 -24.27 -6.45
N ALA A 191 0.76 -24.49 -6.80
CA ALA A 191 1.76 -23.45 -6.98
C ALA A 191 2.02 -23.14 -8.46
N GLN A 192 2.36 -21.90 -8.75
CA GLN A 192 2.81 -21.44 -10.06
C GLN A 192 4.01 -20.48 -9.93
N ARG A 193 4.90 -20.45 -10.91
CA ARG A 193 6.01 -19.49 -10.98
C ARG A 193 5.61 -18.29 -11.83
N TRP A 194 6.03 -17.09 -11.39
CA TRP A 194 5.81 -15.87 -12.13
C TRP A 194 7.02 -14.93 -12.05
N PRO A 195 7.45 -14.30 -13.18
CA PRO A 195 8.51 -13.32 -13.19
C PRO A 195 8.10 -12.04 -12.45
N ILE A 196 8.89 -11.58 -11.49
CA ILE A 196 8.50 -10.45 -10.63
C ILE A 196 8.37 -9.12 -11.38
N ARG A 197 9.15 -8.93 -12.44
CA ARG A 197 9.15 -7.68 -13.24
C ARG A 197 8.04 -7.63 -14.29
N THR A 198 7.39 -8.75 -14.55
CA THR A 198 6.33 -8.85 -15.54
C THR A 198 4.96 -8.67 -14.86
N PRO A 199 4.17 -7.64 -15.21
CA PRO A 199 2.81 -7.50 -14.70
C PRO A 199 1.96 -8.73 -15.02
N ARG A 200 1.09 -9.13 -14.10
CA ARG A 200 0.16 -10.24 -14.35
C ARG A 200 -0.99 -9.77 -15.25
N PRO A 201 -1.35 -10.56 -16.26
CA PRO A 201 -2.35 -10.17 -17.24
C PRO A 201 -3.74 -10.02 -16.63
N ILE A 202 -4.52 -9.14 -17.24
CA ILE A 202 -5.90 -8.84 -16.87
C ILE A 202 -6.78 -8.89 -18.12
N ALA A 203 -8.08 -9.12 -17.94
CA ALA A 203 -9.02 -9.04 -19.05
C ALA A 203 -9.31 -7.58 -19.44
N GLN A 204 -9.50 -6.70 -18.45
CA GLN A 204 -9.83 -5.30 -18.67
C GLN A 204 -9.48 -4.45 -17.45
N ARG A 205 -9.00 -3.23 -17.65
CA ARG A 205 -8.99 -2.18 -16.61
C ARG A 205 -10.38 -1.59 -16.49
N LEU A 206 -10.86 -1.45 -15.26
CA LEU A 206 -12.14 -0.85 -14.93
C LEU A 206 -11.91 0.58 -14.40
N PRO A 207 -12.91 1.48 -14.54
CA PRO A 207 -12.85 2.78 -13.91
C PRO A 207 -12.85 2.61 -12.38
N ILE A 208 -12.16 3.52 -11.70
CA ILE A 208 -12.14 3.57 -10.24
C ILE A 208 -13.35 4.38 -9.79
N ASP A 209 -14.42 3.69 -9.41
CA ASP A 209 -15.73 4.25 -9.08
C ASP A 209 -16.14 4.10 -7.61
N ARG A 210 -15.29 3.48 -6.79
CA ARG A 210 -15.55 3.25 -5.37
C ARG A 210 -14.32 3.53 -4.51
N PRO A 211 -14.47 4.11 -3.31
CA PRO A 211 -13.36 4.40 -2.42
C PRO A 211 -12.82 3.13 -1.75
N LEU A 212 -11.55 3.17 -1.38
CA LEU A 212 -11.03 2.34 -0.31
C LEU A 212 -11.39 3.04 1.00
N VAL A 213 -12.38 2.52 1.71
CA VAL A 213 -12.82 3.11 2.98
C VAL A 213 -11.81 2.78 4.07
N THR A 214 -11.33 3.81 4.76
CA THR A 214 -10.22 3.68 5.71
C THR A 214 -10.64 3.90 7.16
N GLY A 215 -11.77 4.55 7.40
CA GLY A 215 -12.19 4.98 8.72
C GLY A 215 -11.37 6.16 9.27
N GLN A 216 -10.44 6.69 8.48
CA GLN A 216 -9.67 7.88 8.80
C GLN A 216 -10.36 9.11 8.19
N ARG A 217 -10.92 9.98 9.08
CA ARG A 217 -11.77 11.10 8.62
C ARG A 217 -11.11 11.99 7.58
N ILE A 218 -9.86 12.40 7.79
CA ILE A 218 -9.17 13.27 6.84
C ILE A 218 -8.97 12.62 5.47
N ILE A 219 -8.76 11.30 5.44
CA ILE A 219 -8.61 10.54 4.21
C ILE A 219 -9.96 10.37 3.54
N ASP A 220 -10.91 9.75 4.22
CA ASP A 220 -12.21 9.39 3.63
C ASP A 220 -13.01 10.63 3.17
N THR A 221 -12.83 11.77 3.84
CA THR A 221 -13.55 13.01 3.47
C THR A 221 -12.77 13.89 2.52
N LEU A 222 -11.57 14.38 2.92
CA LEU A 222 -10.86 15.39 2.13
C LEU A 222 -10.05 14.78 0.99
N PHE A 223 -9.39 13.65 1.24
CA PHE A 223 -8.40 13.09 0.31
C PHE A 223 -8.60 11.60 0.08
N PRO A 224 -9.80 11.18 -0.42
CA PRO A 224 -10.10 9.77 -0.60
C PRO A 224 -9.18 9.13 -1.64
N ILE A 225 -8.90 7.84 -1.43
CA ILE A 225 -8.28 6.99 -2.42
C ILE A 225 -9.32 6.02 -2.98
N GLY A 226 -9.31 5.82 -4.29
CA GLY A 226 -10.15 4.79 -4.91
C GLY A 226 -9.57 3.39 -4.76
N LYS A 227 -10.41 2.37 -4.68
CA LYS A 227 -9.97 0.97 -4.77
C LYS A 227 -9.27 0.72 -6.09
N GLY A 228 -8.04 0.23 -6.04
CA GLY A 228 -7.18 0.13 -7.22
C GLY A 228 -6.43 1.41 -7.57
N GLY A 229 -6.51 2.44 -6.74
CA GLY A 229 -5.80 3.70 -6.91
C GLY A 229 -4.36 3.66 -6.40
N ALA A 230 -3.66 4.77 -6.59
CA ALA A 230 -2.31 4.99 -6.11
C ALA A 230 -2.24 6.25 -5.25
N ALA A 231 -1.64 6.13 -4.07
CA ALA A 231 -1.40 7.23 -3.14
C ALA A 231 0.06 7.29 -2.69
N ALA A 232 0.52 8.48 -2.38
CA ALA A 232 1.80 8.70 -1.72
C ALA A 232 1.61 9.33 -0.35
N ILE A 233 2.42 8.88 0.63
CA ILE A 233 2.53 9.49 1.96
C ILE A 233 3.94 10.06 2.11
N PRO A 234 4.22 11.25 1.60
CA PRO A 234 5.50 11.88 1.82
C PRO A 234 5.53 12.60 3.16
N GLY A 235 6.66 12.52 3.83
CA GLY A 235 6.85 13.24 5.07
C GLY A 235 8.22 13.02 5.70
N PRO A 236 8.68 13.96 6.53
CA PRO A 236 9.93 13.81 7.25
C PRO A 236 9.91 12.65 8.24
N PHE A 237 11.07 12.28 8.73
CA PHE A 237 11.17 11.28 9.80
C PHE A 237 10.39 11.74 11.06
N GLY A 238 9.65 10.81 11.66
CA GLY A 238 8.84 11.08 12.86
C GLY A 238 7.51 11.79 12.61
N ALA A 239 7.12 12.03 11.35
CA ALA A 239 5.82 12.63 11.02
C ALA A 239 4.64 11.64 11.04
N GLY A 240 4.88 10.35 11.30
CA GLY A 240 3.83 9.33 11.43
C GLY A 240 3.48 8.56 10.16
N LYS A 241 4.40 8.45 9.17
CA LYS A 241 4.20 7.66 7.95
C LYS A 241 3.80 6.21 8.25
N THR A 242 4.65 5.51 8.96
CA THR A 242 4.47 4.11 9.33
C THR A 242 3.18 3.90 10.14
N MET A 243 2.91 4.76 11.14
CA MET A 243 1.67 4.70 11.92
C MET A 243 0.43 4.89 11.04
N THR A 244 0.46 5.81 10.09
CA THR A 244 -0.65 6.02 9.15
C THR A 244 -0.87 4.76 8.30
N GLN A 245 0.19 4.14 7.78
CA GLN A 245 0.09 2.90 7.01
C GLN A 245 -0.43 1.73 7.87
N HIS A 246 0.00 1.61 9.13
CA HIS A 246 -0.52 0.59 10.05
C HIS A 246 -2.02 0.78 10.32
N GLN A 247 -2.49 2.01 10.51
CA GLN A 247 -3.92 2.29 10.65
C GLN A 247 -4.71 1.92 9.39
N LEU A 248 -4.15 2.22 8.21
CA LEU A 248 -4.77 1.82 6.93
C LEU A 248 -4.79 0.30 6.76
N ALA A 249 -3.72 -0.40 7.12
CA ALA A 249 -3.65 -1.85 7.08
C ALA A 249 -4.70 -2.50 7.99
N LYS A 250 -4.87 -1.97 9.20
CA LYS A 250 -5.81 -2.49 10.18
C LYS A 250 -7.27 -2.25 9.77
N TRP A 251 -7.60 -1.04 9.33
CA TRP A 251 -8.97 -0.55 9.24
C TRP A 251 -9.55 -0.47 7.83
N SER A 252 -8.69 -0.43 6.79
CA SER A 252 -9.21 -0.35 5.43
C SER A 252 -10.08 -1.55 5.06
N ASP A 253 -10.99 -1.34 4.12
CA ASP A 253 -11.88 -2.37 3.61
C ASP A 253 -11.24 -3.24 2.52
N ALA A 254 -9.90 -3.27 2.44
CA ALA A 254 -9.17 -4.24 1.64
C ALA A 254 -9.32 -5.66 2.22
N ASP A 255 -9.37 -6.66 1.33
CA ASP A 255 -9.47 -8.07 1.74
C ASP A 255 -8.10 -8.60 2.21
N ILE A 256 -7.03 -8.20 1.53
CA ILE A 256 -5.66 -8.65 1.78
C ILE A 256 -4.73 -7.45 1.85
N ILE A 257 -3.79 -7.51 2.79
CA ILE A 257 -2.74 -6.52 2.98
C ILE A 257 -1.39 -7.15 2.58
N VAL A 258 -0.65 -6.46 1.72
CA VAL A 258 0.76 -6.72 1.47
C VAL A 258 1.54 -5.54 2.03
N TYR A 259 2.28 -5.75 3.10
CA TYR A 259 3.11 -4.72 3.71
C TYR A 259 4.57 -4.96 3.38
N LEU A 260 5.17 -3.99 2.71
CA LEU A 260 6.55 -4.04 2.25
C LEU A 260 7.39 -3.03 3.02
N GLY A 261 8.25 -3.50 3.90
CA GLY A 261 9.34 -2.71 4.48
C GLY A 261 10.56 -2.76 3.55
N CYS A 262 10.82 -1.65 2.87
CA CYS A 262 11.91 -1.53 1.90
C CYS A 262 13.00 -0.62 2.44
N GLY A 263 14.10 -1.20 2.91
CA GLY A 263 15.27 -0.47 3.39
C GLY A 263 15.08 0.21 4.74
N GLU A 264 14.06 -0.17 5.50
CA GLU A 264 13.82 0.34 6.83
C GLU A 264 14.77 -0.24 7.88
N ARG A 265 14.84 0.38 9.04
CA ARG A 265 15.72 -0.09 10.12
C ARG A 265 15.21 -1.41 10.68
N GLY A 266 16.14 -2.30 11.05
CA GLY A 266 15.79 -3.61 11.58
C GLY A 266 14.89 -3.55 12.82
N ASN A 267 15.14 -2.61 13.74
CA ASN A 267 14.31 -2.43 14.94
C ASN A 267 12.89 -1.94 14.61
N GLU A 268 12.71 -1.06 13.63
CA GLU A 268 11.38 -0.59 13.18
C GLU A 268 10.62 -1.73 12.50
N MET A 269 11.31 -2.53 11.70
CA MET A 269 10.72 -3.72 11.07
C MET A 269 10.30 -4.77 12.10
N THR A 270 11.15 -5.05 13.10
CA THR A 270 10.80 -6.00 14.18
C THR A 270 9.58 -5.52 14.95
N GLN A 271 9.55 -4.25 15.35
CA GLN A 271 8.38 -3.67 16.01
C GLN A 271 7.13 -3.76 15.14
N GLY A 272 7.23 -3.43 13.85
CA GLY A 272 6.12 -3.56 12.92
C GLY A 272 5.59 -4.99 12.79
N VAL A 273 6.49 -5.97 12.71
CA VAL A 273 6.13 -7.40 12.67
C VAL A 273 5.43 -7.85 13.95
N GLU A 274 5.95 -7.44 15.12
CA GLU A 274 5.33 -7.72 16.42
C GLU A 274 3.94 -7.10 16.50
N GLU A 275 3.79 -5.81 16.16
CA GLU A 275 2.50 -5.12 16.15
C GLU A 275 1.50 -5.81 15.22
N PHE A 276 1.88 -6.16 13.99
CA PHE A 276 0.98 -6.89 13.07
C PHE A 276 0.59 -8.27 13.57
N SER A 277 1.50 -8.95 14.29
CA SER A 277 1.24 -10.29 14.84
C SER A 277 0.27 -10.26 16.02
N GLU A 278 0.25 -9.17 16.79
CA GLU A 278 -0.62 -9.00 17.95
C GLU A 278 -1.99 -8.39 17.59
N LEU A 279 -2.08 -7.68 16.46
CA LEU A 279 -3.30 -7.03 16.04
C LEU A 279 -4.37 -8.04 15.63
N LEU A 280 -5.61 -7.76 16.05
CA LEU A 280 -6.80 -8.44 15.58
C LEU A 280 -7.44 -7.65 14.44
N ASP A 281 -7.91 -8.35 13.43
CA ASP A 281 -8.77 -7.77 12.40
C ASP A 281 -10.09 -7.33 13.03
N PRO A 282 -10.44 -6.06 12.96
CA PRO A 282 -11.60 -5.53 13.68
C PRO A 282 -12.93 -6.10 13.20
N LYS A 283 -13.00 -6.60 11.97
CA LYS A 283 -14.22 -7.17 11.37
C LYS A 283 -14.45 -8.62 11.80
N SER A 284 -13.38 -9.42 11.77
CA SER A 284 -13.47 -10.87 12.01
C SER A 284 -13.04 -11.30 13.40
N GLN A 285 -12.37 -10.41 14.17
CA GLN A 285 -11.73 -10.71 15.46
C GLN A 285 -10.66 -11.81 15.38
N GLN A 286 -10.22 -12.15 14.19
CA GLN A 286 -9.11 -13.06 13.94
C GLN A 286 -7.78 -12.29 13.88
N PRO A 287 -6.61 -12.95 14.05
CA PRO A 287 -5.33 -12.28 13.85
C PRO A 287 -5.25 -11.58 12.48
N LEU A 288 -4.80 -10.34 12.47
CA LEU A 288 -4.67 -9.54 11.24
C LEU A 288 -3.73 -10.22 10.23
N MET A 289 -2.75 -10.97 10.73
CA MET A 289 -1.85 -11.78 9.91
C MET A 289 -2.57 -12.81 9.03
N ASN A 290 -3.79 -13.25 9.38
CA ASN A 290 -4.57 -14.19 8.55
C ASN A 290 -4.95 -13.61 7.18
N ARG A 291 -4.86 -12.29 7.00
CA ARG A 291 -5.06 -11.61 5.71
C ARG A 291 -3.89 -10.71 5.31
N THR A 292 -2.70 -10.95 5.90
CA THR A 292 -1.53 -10.11 5.70
C THR A 292 -0.32 -10.93 5.24
N ILE A 293 0.46 -10.32 4.34
CA ILE A 293 1.77 -10.79 3.92
C ILE A 293 2.76 -9.68 4.23
N LEU A 294 3.85 -10.01 4.93
CA LEU A 294 4.91 -9.07 5.24
C LEU A 294 6.14 -9.38 4.39
N ILE A 295 6.75 -8.34 3.83
CA ILE A 295 8.04 -8.42 3.15
C ILE A 295 8.99 -7.49 3.90
N ALA A 296 10.03 -8.06 4.49
CA ALA A 296 11.01 -7.35 5.30
C ALA A 296 12.36 -7.33 4.58
N ASN A 297 12.69 -6.21 3.96
CA ASN A 297 14.04 -5.92 3.49
C ASN A 297 14.61 -4.76 4.30
N THR A 298 15.46 -5.08 5.28
CA THR A 298 16.07 -4.09 6.16
C THR A 298 17.24 -3.38 5.50
N SER A 299 17.66 -2.24 6.06
CA SER A 299 18.71 -1.38 5.50
C SER A 299 20.09 -2.05 5.42
N ASN A 300 20.34 -3.10 6.22
CA ASN A 300 21.56 -3.89 6.22
C ASN A 300 21.54 -5.10 5.27
N MET A 301 20.41 -5.38 4.64
CA MET A 301 20.31 -6.42 3.61
C MET A 301 20.86 -5.94 2.26
N PRO A 302 21.21 -6.84 1.34
CA PRO A 302 21.78 -6.49 0.05
C PRO A 302 20.93 -5.52 -0.77
N VAL A 303 21.57 -4.55 -1.41
CA VAL A 303 20.93 -3.46 -2.17
C VAL A 303 20.08 -4.00 -3.32
N ALA A 304 20.55 -5.03 -4.01
CA ALA A 304 19.82 -5.63 -5.11
C ALA A 304 18.52 -6.31 -4.66
N ALA A 305 18.52 -6.97 -3.50
CA ALA A 305 17.32 -7.54 -2.90
C ALA A 305 16.31 -6.44 -2.50
N ARG A 306 16.82 -5.28 -2.07
CA ARG A 306 15.98 -4.10 -1.80
C ARG A 306 15.29 -3.60 -3.07
N GLU A 307 16.03 -3.52 -4.18
CA GLU A 307 15.47 -3.12 -5.47
C GLU A 307 14.40 -4.12 -5.94
N ALA A 308 14.62 -5.42 -5.80
CA ALA A 308 13.67 -6.46 -6.19
C ALA A 308 12.40 -6.50 -5.32
N SER A 309 12.51 -6.11 -4.06
CA SER A 309 11.44 -6.28 -3.06
C SER A 309 10.12 -5.63 -3.45
N VAL A 310 10.15 -4.49 -4.13
CA VAL A 310 8.92 -3.78 -4.57
C VAL A 310 8.19 -4.58 -5.65
N TYR A 311 8.93 -5.22 -6.55
CA TYR A 311 8.34 -6.08 -7.59
C TYR A 311 7.82 -7.40 -7.01
N THR A 312 8.51 -7.94 -6.03
CA THR A 312 8.06 -9.12 -5.25
C THR A 312 6.71 -8.84 -4.60
N GLY A 313 6.60 -7.73 -3.85
CA GLY A 313 5.35 -7.34 -3.19
C GLY A 313 4.22 -7.09 -4.18
N MET A 314 4.51 -6.41 -5.28
CA MET A 314 3.53 -6.13 -6.32
C MET A 314 3.04 -7.42 -7.00
N THR A 315 3.93 -8.36 -7.31
CA THR A 315 3.57 -9.64 -7.93
C THR A 315 2.68 -10.48 -7.03
N ILE A 316 2.97 -10.50 -5.73
CA ILE A 316 2.12 -11.16 -4.74
C ILE A 316 0.74 -10.49 -4.66
N ALA A 317 0.70 -9.15 -4.64
CA ALA A 317 -0.56 -8.41 -4.63
C ALA A 317 -1.42 -8.69 -5.87
N GLU A 318 -0.81 -8.70 -7.06
CA GLU A 318 -1.50 -9.04 -8.31
C GLU A 318 -2.00 -10.49 -8.34
N TYR A 319 -1.26 -11.40 -7.72
CA TYR A 319 -1.66 -12.81 -7.63
C TYR A 319 -2.98 -13.00 -6.89
N TYR A 320 -3.14 -12.35 -5.74
CA TYR A 320 -4.40 -12.40 -5.00
C TYR A 320 -5.51 -11.56 -5.66
N ARG A 321 -5.16 -10.46 -6.32
CA ARG A 321 -6.10 -9.70 -7.16
C ARG A 321 -6.73 -10.60 -8.23
N ASP A 322 -5.94 -11.44 -8.88
CA ASP A 322 -6.43 -12.35 -9.93
C ASP A 322 -7.48 -13.33 -9.41
N MET A 323 -7.47 -13.65 -8.13
CA MET A 323 -8.50 -14.46 -7.46
C MET A 323 -9.80 -13.69 -7.17
N GLY A 324 -9.85 -12.38 -7.46
CA GLY A 324 -10.99 -11.51 -7.20
C GLY A 324 -10.94 -10.80 -5.85
N TYR A 325 -9.79 -10.75 -5.18
CA TYR A 325 -9.62 -10.00 -3.94
C TYR A 325 -9.22 -8.54 -4.19
N HIS A 326 -9.59 -7.68 -3.24
CA HIS A 326 -9.12 -6.30 -3.18
C HIS A 326 -7.90 -6.24 -2.26
N VAL A 327 -6.74 -5.98 -2.86
CA VAL A 327 -5.45 -5.98 -2.16
C VAL A 327 -4.97 -4.55 -1.96
N ALA A 328 -4.50 -4.23 -0.75
CA ALA A 328 -3.77 -3.00 -0.48
C ALA A 328 -2.28 -3.32 -0.30
N LEU A 329 -1.44 -2.75 -1.15
CA LEU A 329 0.02 -2.84 -1.06
C LEU A 329 0.54 -1.54 -0.43
N MET A 330 1.19 -1.67 0.72
CA MET A 330 1.81 -0.57 1.45
C MET A 330 3.32 -0.72 1.38
N ALA A 331 4.01 0.27 0.80
CA ALA A 331 5.46 0.27 0.66
C ALA A 331 6.08 1.34 1.57
N ASP A 332 6.90 0.92 2.53
CA ASP A 332 7.66 1.79 3.43
C ASP A 332 9.17 1.49 3.32
N SER A 333 9.99 2.25 2.61
CA SER A 333 9.60 3.43 1.84
C SER A 333 10.14 3.34 0.41
N THR A 334 9.43 3.95 -0.54
CA THR A 334 9.87 4.03 -1.94
C THR A 334 11.13 4.88 -2.12
N SER A 335 11.44 5.79 -1.18
CA SER A 335 12.71 6.53 -1.17
C SER A 335 13.91 5.61 -1.01
N ARG A 336 13.80 4.57 -0.16
CA ARG A 336 14.88 3.60 0.03
C ARG A 336 15.06 2.69 -1.18
N TRP A 337 13.98 2.41 -1.90
CA TRP A 337 14.06 1.77 -3.20
C TRP A 337 14.77 2.64 -4.24
N ALA A 338 14.45 3.92 -4.32
CA ALA A 338 15.14 4.88 -5.19
C ALA A 338 16.64 5.01 -4.83
N GLU A 339 16.99 5.01 -3.55
CA GLU A 339 18.40 4.95 -3.10
C GLU A 339 19.11 3.68 -3.58
N ALA A 340 18.43 2.53 -3.58
CA ALA A 340 18.98 1.29 -4.12
C ALA A 340 19.24 1.40 -5.63
N LEU A 341 18.31 1.98 -6.39
CA LEU A 341 18.51 2.26 -7.81
C LEU A 341 19.72 3.18 -8.04
N ARG A 342 19.88 4.22 -7.22
CA ARG A 342 21.03 5.15 -7.30
C ARG A 342 22.35 4.42 -7.01
N GLU A 343 22.39 3.57 -6.01
CA GLU A 343 23.60 2.80 -5.67
C GLU A 343 23.98 1.82 -6.78
N ILE A 344 23.00 1.10 -7.33
CA ILE A 344 23.22 0.15 -8.41
C ILE A 344 23.71 0.86 -9.67
N SER A 345 23.06 1.94 -10.09
CA SER A 345 23.46 2.71 -11.27
C SER A 345 24.85 3.30 -11.14
N GLY A 346 25.24 3.76 -9.93
CA GLY A 346 26.60 4.22 -9.66
C GLY A 346 27.64 3.11 -9.81
N ARG A 347 27.33 1.88 -9.39
CA ARG A 347 28.23 0.71 -9.57
C ARG A 347 28.29 0.19 -11.01
N LEU A 348 27.23 0.45 -11.78
CA LEU A 348 27.20 0.19 -13.22
C LEU A 348 27.91 1.28 -14.03
N GLU A 349 28.40 2.34 -13.36
CA GLU A 349 29.05 3.50 -14.00
C GLU A 349 28.13 4.23 -15.00
N GLU A 350 26.82 4.18 -14.75
CA GLU A 350 25.83 4.90 -15.55
C GLU A 350 25.91 6.41 -15.28
N MET A 351 25.61 7.22 -16.30
CA MET A 351 25.61 8.66 -16.16
C MET A 351 24.49 9.10 -15.19
N PRO A 352 24.82 9.76 -14.07
CA PRO A 352 23.81 10.22 -13.13
C PRO A 352 23.01 11.40 -13.68
N ALA A 353 21.72 11.43 -13.32
CA ALA A 353 20.85 12.59 -13.50
C ALA A 353 20.77 13.43 -12.23
N GLU A 354 19.65 14.08 -11.98
CA GLU A 354 19.41 14.95 -10.82
C GLU A 354 19.71 14.27 -9.49
N GLU A 355 20.44 14.91 -8.60
CA GLU A 355 20.87 14.40 -7.28
C GLU A 355 21.55 13.01 -7.30
N GLY A 356 22.13 12.62 -8.42
CA GLY A 356 22.82 11.34 -8.56
C GLY A 356 21.90 10.14 -8.81
N PHE A 357 20.61 10.36 -8.99
CA PHE A 357 19.68 9.29 -9.38
C PHE A 357 19.87 8.91 -10.85
N PRO A 358 19.53 7.66 -11.23
CA PRO A 358 19.55 7.27 -12.63
C PRO A 358 18.50 8.02 -13.44
N ALA A 359 18.77 8.27 -14.73
CA ALA A 359 17.86 8.97 -15.63
C ALA A 359 16.49 8.23 -15.79
N TYR A 360 16.46 6.94 -15.53
CA TYR A 360 15.26 6.11 -15.59
C TYR A 360 14.46 6.03 -14.28
N LEU A 361 14.79 6.82 -13.25
CA LEU A 361 14.03 6.82 -11.98
C LEU A 361 12.54 7.06 -12.21
N ALA A 362 12.19 8.03 -13.05
CA ALA A 362 10.81 8.36 -13.36
C ALA A 362 10.04 7.18 -13.98
N SER A 363 10.64 6.49 -14.96
CA SER A 363 10.02 5.33 -15.60
C SER A 363 9.88 4.14 -14.66
N ARG A 364 10.83 3.91 -13.77
CA ARG A 364 10.72 2.85 -12.75
C ARG A 364 9.60 3.12 -11.75
N LEU A 365 9.44 4.37 -11.31
CA LEU A 365 8.31 4.76 -10.46
C LEU A 365 6.98 4.60 -11.20
N ALA A 366 6.91 5.00 -12.48
CA ALA A 366 5.73 4.79 -13.31
C ALA A 366 5.36 3.31 -13.42
N GLU A 367 6.31 2.44 -13.80
CA GLU A 367 6.12 0.99 -13.90
C GLU A 367 5.56 0.39 -12.61
N PHE A 368 6.03 0.84 -11.46
CA PHE A 368 5.54 0.37 -10.16
C PHE A 368 4.10 0.82 -9.89
N TYR A 369 3.83 2.12 -9.96
CA TYR A 369 2.50 2.66 -9.64
C TYR A 369 1.43 2.28 -10.68
N GLU A 370 1.80 2.11 -11.96
CA GLU A 370 0.88 1.70 -13.02
C GLU A 370 0.38 0.25 -12.90
N ARG A 371 1.06 -0.59 -12.09
CA ARG A 371 0.59 -1.93 -11.76
C ARG A 371 -0.60 -1.91 -10.79
N ALA A 372 -0.84 -0.81 -10.09
CA ALA A 372 -2.10 -0.58 -9.38
C ALA A 372 -3.27 -0.52 -10.37
N GLY A 373 -4.45 -0.95 -9.95
CA GLY A 373 -5.63 -0.87 -10.78
C GLY A 373 -6.83 -1.59 -10.20
N TYR A 374 -8.00 -1.14 -10.60
CA TYR A 374 -9.27 -1.84 -10.46
C TYR A 374 -9.53 -2.56 -11.78
N VAL A 375 -9.69 -3.87 -11.73
CA VAL A 375 -9.64 -4.68 -12.94
C VAL A 375 -10.71 -5.77 -12.98
N ARG A 376 -11.04 -6.18 -14.20
CA ARG A 376 -11.69 -7.46 -14.45
C ARG A 376 -10.60 -8.49 -14.72
N THR A 377 -10.57 -9.54 -13.91
CA THR A 377 -9.61 -10.63 -14.00
C THR A 377 -9.87 -11.53 -15.21
N LEU A 378 -8.94 -12.40 -15.57
CA LEU A 378 -9.13 -13.37 -16.63
C LEU A 378 -10.30 -14.34 -16.35
N GLU A 379 -10.61 -14.61 -15.07
CA GLU A 379 -11.79 -15.38 -14.64
C GLU A 379 -13.11 -14.61 -14.85
N GLY A 380 -13.04 -13.28 -15.06
CA GLY A 380 -14.20 -12.39 -15.20
C GLY A 380 -14.66 -11.75 -13.89
N LYS A 381 -13.98 -11.99 -12.77
CA LYS A 381 -14.24 -11.33 -11.48
C LYS A 381 -13.64 -9.93 -11.42
N GLU A 382 -14.13 -9.13 -10.51
CA GLU A 382 -13.50 -7.86 -10.14
C GLU A 382 -12.47 -8.09 -9.06
N GLY A 383 -11.35 -7.40 -9.17
CA GLY A 383 -10.28 -7.39 -8.17
C GLY A 383 -9.49 -6.08 -8.28
N SER A 384 -8.72 -5.75 -7.26
CA SER A 384 -7.93 -4.54 -7.29
C SER A 384 -6.61 -4.66 -6.54
N VAL A 385 -5.63 -3.86 -6.97
CA VAL A 385 -4.42 -3.57 -6.21
C VAL A 385 -4.38 -2.07 -5.98
N THR A 386 -4.54 -1.65 -4.73
CA THR A 386 -4.36 -0.26 -4.29
C THR A 386 -2.94 -0.12 -3.75
N VAL A 387 -2.19 0.87 -4.23
CA VAL A 387 -0.80 1.09 -3.83
C VAL A 387 -0.69 2.34 -2.98
N ILE A 388 -0.07 2.23 -1.82
CA ILE A 388 0.19 3.32 -0.89
C ILE A 388 1.70 3.35 -0.60
N GLY A 389 2.41 4.28 -1.24
CA GLY A 389 3.85 4.42 -1.11
C GLY A 389 4.25 5.51 -0.13
N ALA A 390 4.98 5.14 0.93
CA ALA A 390 5.63 6.14 1.77
C ALA A 390 6.85 6.72 1.08
N VAL A 391 7.00 8.03 1.17
CA VAL A 391 8.18 8.75 0.65
C VAL A 391 8.84 9.49 1.81
N SER A 392 10.16 9.41 1.89
CA SER A 392 10.94 9.99 2.98
C SER A 392 11.89 11.08 2.44
N PRO A 393 11.36 12.26 2.05
CA PRO A 393 12.17 13.33 1.54
C PRO A 393 13.12 13.87 2.63
N GLN A 394 14.37 14.10 2.27
CA GLN A 394 15.37 14.64 3.17
C GLN A 394 14.95 16.04 3.65
N GLY A 395 15.02 16.28 4.95
CA GLY A 395 14.58 17.55 5.54
C GLY A 395 13.10 17.87 5.42
N GLY A 396 12.29 17.01 4.81
CA GLY A 396 10.88 17.26 4.51
C GLY A 396 10.66 18.11 3.25
N ASP A 397 11.67 18.21 2.40
CA ASP A 397 11.61 18.97 1.15
C ASP A 397 10.92 18.15 0.06
N PHE A 398 9.68 18.52 -0.27
CA PHE A 398 8.90 17.87 -1.33
C PHE A 398 9.36 18.20 -2.75
N SER A 399 10.37 19.05 -2.93
CA SER A 399 10.95 19.34 -4.25
C SER A 399 12.00 18.33 -4.71
N GLU A 400 12.40 17.39 -3.83
CA GLU A 400 13.39 16.38 -4.16
C GLU A 400 12.90 15.42 -5.26
N PRO A 401 13.82 14.79 -6.05
CA PRO A 401 13.46 14.07 -7.27
C PRO A 401 12.47 12.91 -7.06
N VAL A 402 12.59 12.13 -5.97
CA VAL A 402 11.69 10.97 -5.74
C VAL A 402 10.28 11.44 -5.48
N THR A 403 10.08 12.45 -4.62
CA THR A 403 8.76 13.01 -4.33
C THR A 403 8.16 13.67 -5.57
N GLN A 404 8.94 14.46 -6.32
CA GLN A 404 8.44 15.12 -7.52
C GLN A 404 8.05 14.14 -8.62
N ASN A 405 8.83 13.09 -8.84
CA ASN A 405 8.46 12.05 -9.79
C ASN A 405 7.26 11.23 -9.31
N THR A 406 7.19 10.89 -8.02
CA THR A 406 6.03 10.18 -7.45
C THR A 406 4.73 10.94 -7.66
N LYS A 407 4.72 12.26 -7.45
CA LYS A 407 3.54 13.12 -7.70
C LYS A 407 2.96 13.01 -9.11
N ARG A 408 3.77 12.65 -10.11
CA ARG A 408 3.32 12.51 -11.50
C ARG A 408 2.48 11.24 -11.74
N TYR A 409 2.65 10.23 -10.88
CA TYR A 409 2.05 8.90 -11.07
C TYR A 409 0.99 8.55 -10.04
N VAL A 410 0.92 9.29 -8.92
CA VAL A 410 -0.13 9.10 -7.92
C VAL A 410 -1.22 10.15 -8.09
N ARG A 411 -2.47 9.74 -7.92
CA ARG A 411 -3.62 10.64 -7.96
C ARG A 411 -4.03 11.13 -6.57
N THR A 412 -3.45 10.56 -5.51
CA THR A 412 -3.68 10.97 -4.13
C THR A 412 -2.34 11.21 -3.45
N PHE A 413 -2.23 12.32 -2.74
CA PHE A 413 -1.02 12.77 -2.07
C PHE A 413 -1.36 13.25 -0.67
N TRP A 414 -0.87 12.53 0.35
CA TRP A 414 -1.07 12.84 1.76
C TRP A 414 0.22 13.40 2.36
N GLY A 415 0.48 14.68 2.15
CA GLY A 415 1.68 15.36 2.64
C GLY A 415 1.67 15.47 4.16
N LEU A 416 2.62 14.81 4.84
CA LEU A 416 2.75 14.91 6.29
C LEU A 416 3.54 16.15 6.67
N ASP A 417 3.05 16.87 7.66
CA ASP A 417 3.60 18.12 8.16
C ASP A 417 4.28 17.93 9.51
N ARG A 418 5.53 18.37 9.60
CA ARG A 418 6.33 18.31 10.81
C ARG A 418 5.77 19.16 11.94
N ALA A 419 5.22 20.34 11.62
CA ALA A 419 4.65 21.24 12.61
C ALA A 419 3.38 20.64 13.23
N LEU A 420 2.53 19.97 12.43
CA LEU A 420 1.37 19.24 12.92
C LEU A 420 1.78 18.09 13.84
N ALA A 421 2.80 17.33 13.46
CA ALA A 421 3.32 16.24 14.29
C ALA A 421 3.87 16.73 15.64
N TYR A 422 4.62 17.84 15.65
CA TYR A 422 5.09 18.46 16.89
C TYR A 422 3.95 19.01 17.76
N ALA A 423 2.90 19.52 17.14
CA ALA A 423 1.67 19.92 17.82
C ALA A 423 0.81 18.73 18.29
N ARG A 424 1.26 17.48 18.07
CA ARG A 424 0.52 16.25 18.36
C ARG A 424 -0.83 16.17 17.66
N HIS A 425 -0.93 16.80 16.50
CA HIS A 425 -2.07 16.67 15.61
C HIS A 425 -1.83 15.46 14.67
N PHE A 426 -2.50 14.37 14.92
CA PHE A 426 -2.43 13.14 14.14
C PHE A 426 -3.80 12.76 13.57
N PRO A 427 -3.86 12.18 12.34
CA PRO A 427 -2.76 12.09 11.37
C PRO A 427 -2.21 13.48 11.01
N SER A 428 -0.89 13.59 10.85
CA SER A 428 -0.25 14.89 10.55
C SER A 428 -0.36 15.29 9.07
N ILE A 429 -1.40 14.84 8.40
CA ILE A 429 -1.68 15.15 6.99
C ILE A 429 -2.07 16.62 6.88
N ASN A 430 -1.29 17.37 6.11
CA ASN A 430 -1.54 18.79 5.89
C ASN A 430 -2.64 18.96 4.83
N TRP A 431 -3.77 19.55 5.24
CA TRP A 431 -4.96 19.73 4.40
C TRP A 431 -4.82 20.80 3.32
N LEU A 432 -3.76 21.63 3.36
CA LEU A 432 -3.50 22.64 2.34
C LEU A 432 -2.56 22.13 1.22
N THR A 433 -1.69 21.17 1.52
CA THR A 433 -0.70 20.64 0.57
C THR A 433 -1.06 19.28 0.01
N SER A 434 -2.01 18.60 0.65
CA SER A 434 -2.52 17.30 0.23
C SER A 434 -3.64 17.44 -0.81
N TYR A 435 -3.81 16.41 -1.64
CA TYR A 435 -4.88 16.38 -2.65
C TYR A 435 -5.32 14.96 -2.97
N SER A 436 -6.50 14.84 -3.56
CA SER A 436 -6.99 13.62 -4.20
C SER A 436 -7.73 13.97 -5.48
N GLU A 437 -7.28 13.43 -6.60
CA GLU A 437 -7.95 13.55 -7.89
C GLU A 437 -9.09 12.53 -8.06
N TYR A 438 -9.22 11.56 -7.12
CA TYR A 438 -10.34 10.61 -7.13
C TYR A 438 -11.64 11.20 -6.60
N ALA A 439 -11.60 12.34 -5.92
CA ALA A 439 -12.71 12.88 -5.18
C ALA A 439 -13.98 13.09 -6.01
N ASP A 440 -13.82 13.54 -7.27
CA ASP A 440 -14.94 13.76 -8.18
C ASP A 440 -15.42 12.46 -8.83
N ASP A 441 -14.51 11.54 -9.18
CA ASP A 441 -14.84 10.23 -9.72
C ASP A 441 -15.63 9.37 -8.72
N LEU A 442 -15.37 9.55 -7.42
CA LEU A 442 -16.02 8.81 -6.33
C LEU A 442 -17.35 9.42 -5.86
N ARG A 443 -17.70 10.63 -6.34
CA ARG A 443 -18.92 11.30 -5.92
C ARG A 443 -20.19 10.47 -6.08
N PRO A 444 -20.46 9.79 -7.22
CA PRO A 444 -21.65 8.97 -7.37
C PRO A 444 -21.78 7.88 -6.30
N TRP A 445 -20.65 7.29 -5.91
CA TRP A 445 -20.63 6.28 -4.87
C TRP A 445 -20.98 6.86 -3.49
N TYR A 446 -20.44 8.04 -3.14
CA TYR A 446 -20.78 8.72 -1.88
C TYR A 446 -22.25 9.13 -1.85
N ASP A 447 -22.76 9.68 -2.96
CA ASP A 447 -24.18 10.09 -3.06
C ASP A 447 -25.13 8.91 -2.84
N GLU A 448 -24.77 7.71 -3.33
CA GLU A 448 -25.59 6.49 -3.19
C GLU A 448 -25.46 5.81 -1.82
N HIS A 449 -24.25 5.74 -1.25
CA HIS A 449 -23.96 4.90 -0.09
C HIS A 449 -23.88 5.67 1.24
N VAL A 450 -23.66 6.97 1.20
CA VAL A 450 -23.50 7.80 2.40
C VAL A 450 -24.57 8.89 2.47
N GLY A 451 -24.74 9.65 1.41
CA GLY A 451 -25.71 10.72 1.28
C GLY A 451 -25.21 11.84 0.36
N PRO A 452 -26.13 12.51 -0.37
CA PRO A 452 -25.78 13.55 -1.34
C PRO A 452 -25.13 14.79 -0.69
N GLU A 453 -25.32 14.98 0.62
CA GLU A 453 -24.74 16.08 1.38
C GLU A 453 -23.25 15.88 1.67
N PHE A 454 -22.73 14.65 1.63
CA PHE A 454 -21.36 14.33 2.02
C PHE A 454 -20.32 15.16 1.25
N VAL A 455 -20.44 15.19 -0.07
CA VAL A 455 -19.53 15.95 -0.93
C VAL A 455 -19.70 17.46 -0.72
N THR A 456 -20.94 17.93 -0.51
CA THR A 456 -21.22 19.35 -0.23
C THR A 456 -20.60 19.80 1.09
N CYS A 457 -20.77 19.01 2.16
CA CYS A 457 -20.17 19.28 3.47
C CYS A 457 -18.63 19.28 3.39
N ARG A 458 -18.05 18.35 2.66
CA ARG A 458 -16.62 18.30 2.38
C ARG A 458 -16.11 19.59 1.73
N HIS A 459 -16.78 20.05 0.69
CA HIS A 459 -16.38 21.28 0.00
C HIS A 459 -16.47 22.51 0.89
N GLN A 460 -17.53 22.62 1.71
CA GLN A 460 -17.68 23.72 2.66
C GLN A 460 -16.59 23.69 3.73
N MET A 461 -16.27 22.51 4.29
CA MET A 461 -15.20 22.35 5.26
C MET A 461 -13.83 22.72 4.65
N ALA A 462 -13.52 22.22 3.46
CA ALA A 462 -12.27 22.52 2.76
C ALA A 462 -12.14 24.03 2.48
N HIS A 463 -13.23 24.69 2.06
CA HIS A 463 -13.26 26.13 1.83
C HIS A 463 -12.99 26.94 3.11
N LEU A 464 -13.58 26.54 4.25
CA LEU A 464 -13.35 27.21 5.53
C LEU A 464 -11.91 27.06 6.02
N LEU A 465 -11.32 25.87 5.86
CA LEU A 465 -9.91 25.61 6.18
C LEU A 465 -8.96 26.44 5.30
N GLN A 466 -9.27 26.59 4.01
CA GLN A 466 -8.51 27.44 3.11
C GLN A 466 -8.61 28.92 3.51
N LYS A 467 -9.82 29.41 3.82
CA LYS A 467 -10.06 30.78 4.28
C LYS A 467 -9.35 31.08 5.60
N GLU A 468 -9.34 30.13 6.53
CA GLU A 468 -8.58 30.27 7.77
C GLU A 468 -7.09 30.51 7.48
N SER A 469 -6.50 29.73 6.56
CA SER A 469 -5.09 29.90 6.21
C SER A 469 -4.77 31.30 5.70
N GLU A 470 -5.63 31.85 4.84
CA GLU A 470 -5.50 33.23 4.34
C GLU A 470 -5.62 34.26 5.48
N LEU A 471 -6.58 34.08 6.38
CA LEU A 471 -6.79 34.97 7.53
C LEU A 471 -5.64 34.88 8.54
N MET A 472 -5.06 33.70 8.74
CA MET A 472 -3.94 33.53 9.67
C MET A 472 -2.67 34.26 9.22
N GLU A 473 -2.46 34.51 7.93
CA GLU A 473 -1.38 35.39 7.45
C GLU A 473 -1.65 36.84 7.86
N ILE A 474 -2.89 37.28 7.85
CA ILE A 474 -3.29 38.62 8.33
C ILE A 474 -3.11 38.71 9.85
N VAL A 475 -3.57 37.68 10.58
CA VAL A 475 -3.42 37.61 12.05
C VAL A 475 -1.99 37.73 12.52
N LYS A 476 -1.05 37.12 11.80
CA LYS A 476 0.41 37.23 12.11
C LYS A 476 0.90 38.66 12.04
N LEU A 477 0.30 39.51 11.22
CA LEU A 477 0.75 40.90 10.99
C LEU A 477 0.07 41.88 11.94
N ILE A 478 -1.23 41.75 12.21
CA ILE A 478 -2.01 42.76 12.93
C ILE A 478 -2.69 42.23 14.21
N GLY A 479 -2.61 40.94 14.51
CA GLY A 479 -3.29 40.32 15.64
C GLY A 479 -4.74 39.91 15.34
N ALA A 480 -5.25 38.95 16.10
CA ALA A 480 -6.60 38.39 15.91
C ALA A 480 -7.73 39.34 16.39
N ASP A 481 -7.42 40.21 17.35
CA ASP A 481 -8.44 41.06 18.00
C ASP A 481 -9.03 42.11 17.06
N ILE A 482 -8.28 42.50 16.02
CA ILE A 482 -8.67 43.54 15.06
C ILE A 482 -9.60 43.01 13.97
N LEU A 483 -9.68 41.68 13.82
CA LEU A 483 -10.50 41.08 12.77
C LEU A 483 -11.99 41.32 12.99
N PRO A 484 -12.77 41.51 11.92
CA PRO A 484 -14.23 41.48 11.97
C PRO A 484 -14.78 40.18 12.53
N GLU A 485 -15.96 40.20 13.14
CA GLU A 485 -16.53 39.03 13.82
C GLU A 485 -16.81 37.85 12.87
N ASP A 486 -17.18 38.12 11.61
CA ASP A 486 -17.34 37.09 10.59
C ASP A 486 -16.02 36.34 10.27
N GLN A 487 -14.91 37.04 10.26
CA GLN A 487 -13.59 36.45 10.06
C GLN A 487 -13.12 35.69 11.31
N LYS A 488 -13.41 36.20 12.51
CA LYS A 488 -13.18 35.46 13.76
C LYS A 488 -13.99 34.15 13.79
N LEU A 489 -15.22 34.16 13.31
CA LEU A 489 -16.07 32.98 13.19
C LEU A 489 -15.45 31.92 12.26
N ILE A 490 -14.89 32.31 11.12
CA ILE A 490 -14.21 31.39 10.21
C ILE A 490 -13.03 30.71 10.93
N ILE A 491 -12.22 31.48 11.66
CA ILE A 491 -11.08 30.93 12.41
C ILE A 491 -11.52 29.94 13.49
N GLU A 492 -12.55 30.26 14.28
CA GLU A 492 -13.05 29.37 15.33
C GLU A 492 -13.70 28.11 14.74
N THR A 493 -14.44 28.23 13.64
CA THR A 493 -15.02 27.07 12.96
C THR A 493 -13.95 26.18 12.34
N ALA A 494 -12.95 26.73 11.71
CA ALA A 494 -11.83 25.98 11.18
C ALA A 494 -11.02 25.29 12.29
N LYS A 495 -10.85 25.94 13.44
CA LYS A 495 -10.26 25.32 14.64
C LYS A 495 -11.11 24.14 15.12
N LEU A 496 -12.45 24.27 15.12
CA LEU A 496 -13.35 23.17 15.45
C LEU A 496 -13.17 21.99 14.49
N PHE A 497 -13.07 22.24 13.17
CA PHE A 497 -12.78 21.18 12.20
C PHE A 497 -11.43 20.54 12.44
N ARG A 498 -10.39 21.31 12.69
CA ARG A 498 -9.04 20.75 12.94
C ARG A 498 -9.01 19.85 14.17
N VAL A 499 -9.53 20.30 15.30
CA VAL A 499 -9.47 19.59 16.57
C VAL A 499 -10.59 18.55 16.71
N GLY A 500 -11.80 18.87 16.29
CA GLY A 500 -12.97 18.02 16.47
C GLY A 500 -13.16 16.98 15.36
N PHE A 501 -12.62 17.21 14.16
CA PHE A 501 -12.84 16.34 13.01
C PHE A 501 -11.55 15.78 12.43
N LEU A 502 -10.59 16.61 12.03
CA LEU A 502 -9.38 16.15 11.34
C LEU A 502 -8.41 15.42 12.27
N GLN A 503 -8.26 15.89 13.50
CA GLN A 503 -7.46 15.20 14.51
C GLN A 503 -8.19 13.93 14.97
N GLN A 504 -7.54 12.78 14.80
CA GLN A 504 -8.09 11.47 15.10
C GLN A 504 -7.11 10.65 15.95
N ASN A 505 -7.61 10.05 17.03
CA ASN A 505 -6.76 9.29 17.96
C ASN A 505 -6.76 7.80 17.62
N ALA A 506 -5.64 7.31 17.08
CA ALA A 506 -5.44 5.92 16.70
C ALA A 506 -5.56 4.91 17.86
N TYR A 507 -5.41 5.36 19.11
CA TYR A 507 -5.44 4.50 20.31
C TYR A 507 -6.78 4.56 21.07
N HIS A 508 -7.70 5.42 20.65
CA HIS A 508 -9.00 5.54 21.30
C HIS A 508 -10.01 4.56 20.69
N ALA A 509 -10.69 3.77 21.53
CA ALA A 509 -11.58 2.70 21.07
C ALA A 509 -12.66 3.14 20.06
N ILE A 510 -13.21 4.36 20.22
CA ILE A 510 -14.24 4.90 19.32
C ILE A 510 -13.62 5.65 18.13
N ASP A 511 -12.54 6.40 18.38
CA ASP A 511 -11.99 7.35 17.42
C ASP A 511 -10.97 6.74 16.44
N THR A 512 -10.42 5.55 16.75
CA THR A 512 -9.43 4.87 15.87
C THR A 512 -9.99 4.53 14.48
N TYR A 513 -11.29 4.26 14.39
CA TYR A 513 -12.05 4.04 13.16
C TYR A 513 -13.37 4.78 13.24
N VAL A 514 -13.73 5.53 12.22
CA VAL A 514 -14.98 6.28 12.18
C VAL A 514 -15.73 5.95 10.88
N PRO A 515 -16.94 5.36 10.95
CA PRO A 515 -17.73 5.04 9.77
C PRO A 515 -18.21 6.31 9.04
N LEU A 516 -18.43 6.19 7.74
CA LEU A 516 -18.74 7.34 6.85
C LEU A 516 -20.01 8.09 7.22
N ASP A 517 -21.03 7.38 7.68
CA ASP A 517 -22.30 7.98 8.15
C ASP A 517 -22.07 8.87 9.38
N LYS A 518 -21.24 8.43 10.31
CA LYS A 518 -20.83 9.25 11.46
C LYS A 518 -19.97 10.45 11.01
N GLN A 519 -19.08 10.26 10.04
CA GLN A 519 -18.29 11.37 9.47
C GLN A 519 -19.20 12.45 8.86
N LEU A 520 -20.20 12.04 8.09
CA LEU A 520 -21.20 12.97 7.53
C LEU A 520 -21.92 13.74 8.64
N ARG A 521 -22.45 13.02 9.63
CA ARG A 521 -23.23 13.65 10.70
C ARG A 521 -22.41 14.64 11.52
N MET A 522 -21.14 14.35 11.76
CA MET A 522 -20.21 15.28 12.42
C MET A 522 -20.02 16.56 11.60
N MET A 523 -19.81 16.44 10.28
CA MET A 523 -19.66 17.61 9.41
C MET A 523 -20.93 18.47 9.39
N GLU A 524 -22.11 17.85 9.26
CA GLU A 524 -23.41 18.54 9.25
C GLU A 524 -23.62 19.37 10.50
N LEU A 525 -23.35 18.82 11.70
CA LEU A 525 -23.53 19.53 12.96
C LEU A 525 -22.56 20.72 13.09
N MET A 526 -21.30 20.54 12.72
CA MET A 526 -20.31 21.63 12.74
C MET A 526 -20.69 22.75 11.75
N LEU A 527 -21.17 22.39 10.55
CA LEU A 527 -21.64 23.37 9.56
C LEU A 527 -22.98 24.04 9.96
N LYS A 528 -23.87 23.29 10.65
CA LYS A 528 -25.11 23.87 11.25
C LYS A 528 -24.75 24.94 12.27
N LEU A 529 -23.79 24.67 13.17
CA LEU A 529 -23.30 25.69 14.10
C LEU A 529 -22.74 26.91 13.36
N TYR A 530 -21.87 26.68 12.36
CA TYR A 530 -21.32 27.79 11.55
C TYR A 530 -22.39 28.64 10.90
N SER A 531 -23.42 28.03 10.28
CA SER A 531 -24.52 28.74 9.63
C SER A 531 -25.31 29.56 10.63
N GLY A 532 -25.69 28.99 11.78
CA GLY A 532 -26.41 29.71 12.83
C GLY A 532 -25.58 30.83 13.46
N ALA A 533 -24.30 30.61 13.68
CA ALA A 533 -23.38 31.62 14.19
C ALA A 533 -23.18 32.78 13.20
N LYS A 534 -23.18 32.50 11.89
CA LYS A 534 -23.10 33.55 10.87
C LYS A 534 -24.28 34.55 10.95
N ASP A 535 -25.49 34.06 11.27
CA ASP A 535 -26.64 34.92 11.47
C ASP A 535 -26.52 35.81 12.72
N ILE A 536 -25.87 35.28 13.79
CA ILE A 536 -25.61 36.04 15.02
C ILE A 536 -24.61 37.16 14.75
N VAL A 537 -23.45 36.84 14.16
CA VAL A 537 -22.41 37.87 13.92
C VAL A 537 -22.82 38.90 12.88
N SER A 538 -23.72 38.55 11.93
CA SER A 538 -24.27 39.50 10.96
C SER A 538 -25.11 40.62 11.60
N ARG A 539 -25.61 40.36 12.81
CA ARG A 539 -26.34 41.36 13.65
C ARG A 539 -25.43 42.13 14.59
N ALA A 540 -24.12 42.09 14.36
CA ALA A 540 -23.11 42.72 15.18
C ALA A 540 -23.02 42.19 16.63
N ILE A 541 -23.50 40.98 16.89
CA ILE A 541 -23.33 40.29 18.18
C ILE A 541 -21.98 39.66 18.23
N PRO A 542 -21.18 39.93 19.29
CA PRO A 542 -19.83 39.37 19.40
C PRO A 542 -19.80 37.83 19.47
N LEU A 543 -18.90 37.20 18.76
CA LEU A 543 -18.71 35.74 18.77
C LEU A 543 -18.38 35.21 20.17
N SER A 544 -17.75 36.01 21.02
CA SER A 544 -17.43 35.64 22.40
C SER A 544 -18.63 35.14 23.19
N GLN A 545 -19.83 35.73 22.99
CA GLN A 545 -21.04 35.27 23.67
C GLN A 545 -21.43 33.85 23.28
N LEU A 546 -21.24 33.46 22.01
CA LEU A 546 -21.48 32.09 21.58
C LEU A 546 -20.40 31.13 22.12
N LYS A 547 -19.19 31.58 22.21
CA LYS A 547 -18.07 30.77 22.79
C LYS A 547 -18.30 30.51 24.28
N GLU A 548 -18.83 31.47 25.04
CA GLU A 548 -19.12 31.33 26.46
C GLU A 548 -20.20 30.26 26.74
N THR A 549 -21.01 29.86 25.78
CA THR A 549 -21.94 28.73 25.92
C THR A 549 -21.23 27.37 25.97
N GLY A 550 -19.93 27.28 25.58
CA GLY A 550 -19.16 26.04 25.54
C GLY A 550 -19.53 25.11 24.37
N ILE A 551 -20.33 25.56 23.38
CA ILE A 551 -20.81 24.70 22.30
C ILE A 551 -19.68 24.21 21.38
N PHE A 552 -18.64 25.03 21.13
CA PHE A 552 -17.49 24.64 20.31
C PHE A 552 -16.71 23.51 20.96
N GLU A 553 -16.47 23.58 22.26
CA GLU A 553 -15.79 22.56 23.05
C GLU A 553 -16.61 21.26 23.14
N SER A 554 -17.93 21.40 23.27
CA SER A 554 -18.85 20.28 23.27
C SER A 554 -18.78 19.51 21.94
N LEU A 555 -18.92 20.21 20.80
CA LEU A 555 -18.84 19.58 19.47
C LEU A 555 -17.47 18.93 19.21
N ALA A 556 -16.38 19.50 19.72
CA ALA A 556 -15.06 18.90 19.57
C ALA A 556 -14.93 17.54 20.30
N LYS A 557 -15.74 17.28 21.33
CA LYS A 557 -15.74 16.02 22.10
C LYS A 557 -16.61 14.93 21.48
N MET A 558 -17.54 15.26 20.58
CA MET A 558 -18.45 14.27 20.00
C MET A 558 -17.73 13.09 19.32
N LYS A 559 -16.49 13.29 18.82
CA LYS A 559 -15.67 12.24 18.24
C LYS A 559 -15.36 11.09 19.22
N TYR A 560 -15.31 11.39 20.51
CA TYR A 560 -15.07 10.42 21.60
C TYR A 560 -16.35 9.93 22.27
N GLU A 561 -17.36 10.78 22.34
CA GLU A 561 -18.58 10.55 23.12
C GLU A 561 -19.68 9.85 22.34
N VAL A 562 -19.73 9.99 21.01
CA VAL A 562 -20.70 9.32 20.18
C VAL A 562 -20.15 7.97 19.71
N PRO A 563 -20.77 6.83 20.11
CA PRO A 563 -20.38 5.51 19.60
C PRO A 563 -20.53 5.38 18.08
N ASN A 564 -19.75 4.49 17.48
CA ASN A 564 -19.82 4.28 16.04
C ASN A 564 -21.11 3.58 15.57
N ASP A 565 -21.79 2.88 16.47
CA ASP A 565 -23.06 2.16 16.29
C ASP A 565 -24.26 2.83 16.96
N GLY A 566 -24.04 3.96 17.63
CA GLY A 566 -25.05 4.66 18.45
C GLY A 566 -25.28 6.11 18.01
N GLN A 567 -25.82 6.32 16.81
CA GLN A 567 -26.00 7.66 16.24
C GLN A 567 -27.12 8.48 16.89
N GLU A 568 -27.95 7.89 17.74
CA GLU A 568 -29.03 8.58 18.47
C GLU A 568 -28.49 9.75 19.31
N LYS A 569 -27.26 9.64 19.80
CA LYS A 569 -26.60 10.67 20.60
C LYS A 569 -26.32 11.97 19.84
N PHE A 570 -26.30 11.95 18.52
CA PHE A 570 -26.20 13.18 17.72
C PHE A 570 -27.40 14.12 17.89
N ALA A 571 -28.57 13.62 18.27
CA ALA A 571 -29.73 14.46 18.56
C ALA A 571 -29.50 15.36 19.77
N GLU A 572 -28.72 14.93 20.77
CA GLU A 572 -28.35 15.75 21.93
C GLU A 572 -27.47 16.93 21.49
N TYR A 573 -26.52 16.69 20.59
CA TYR A 573 -25.66 17.76 20.04
C TYR A 573 -26.43 18.71 19.14
N ASP A 574 -27.38 18.20 18.38
CA ASP A 574 -28.27 19.02 17.54
C ASP A 574 -29.10 19.99 18.41
N ALA A 575 -29.72 19.48 19.48
CA ALA A 575 -30.45 20.28 20.46
C ALA A 575 -29.52 21.28 21.19
N ALA A 576 -28.32 20.89 21.55
CA ALA A 576 -27.35 21.78 22.20
C ALA A 576 -26.94 22.95 21.31
N ILE A 577 -26.80 22.75 19.99
CA ILE A 577 -26.57 23.84 19.03
C ILE A 577 -27.74 24.82 19.02
N GLU A 578 -28.98 24.32 18.92
CA GLU A 578 -30.15 25.14 18.90
C GLU A 578 -30.33 25.95 20.17
N ASP A 579 -30.09 25.33 21.33
CA ASP A 579 -30.13 25.99 22.64
C ASP A 579 -29.07 27.09 22.76
N ALA A 580 -27.81 26.82 22.36
CA ALA A 580 -26.75 27.82 22.42
C ALA A 580 -27.06 29.03 21.51
N LEU A 581 -27.54 28.80 20.29
CA LEU A 581 -27.93 29.86 19.38
C LEU A 581 -29.14 30.66 19.90
N ARG A 582 -30.11 29.98 20.52
CA ARG A 582 -31.29 30.62 21.13
C ARG A 582 -30.87 31.47 22.32
N GLN A 583 -30.07 30.98 23.26
CA GLN A 583 -29.58 31.74 24.42
C GLN A 583 -28.93 33.06 24.01
N VAL A 584 -28.01 33.01 23.03
CA VAL A 584 -27.35 34.24 22.55
C VAL A 584 -28.34 35.20 21.88
N ASN A 585 -29.29 34.68 21.12
CA ASN A 585 -30.34 35.52 20.50
C ASN A 585 -31.26 36.17 21.52
N GLU A 586 -31.66 35.49 22.58
CA GLU A 586 -32.51 35.98 23.64
C GLU A 586 -31.80 37.05 24.51
N ALA A 587 -30.50 36.83 24.77
CA ALA A 587 -29.68 37.79 25.52
C ALA A 587 -29.46 39.13 24.78
N ASN A 588 -29.69 39.18 23.47
CA ASN A 588 -29.47 40.36 22.61
C ASN A 588 -30.79 40.88 21.95
N ARG A 589 -31.93 40.45 22.43
CA ARG A 589 -33.24 41.05 22.11
C ARG A 589 -33.50 42.25 23.01
#